data_9be7b0500bd75bd30cac128bf2fe988d
#
_entry.id   9be7b0500bd75bd30cac128bf2fe988d
#
_cell.length_a   1.000
_cell.length_b   1.000
_cell.length_c   1.000
_cell.angle_alpha   90.00
_cell.angle_beta   90.00
_cell.angle_gamma   90.00
#
_symmetry.space_group_name_H-M   'P 1'
#
loop_
_entity.id
_entity.type
_entity.pdbx_description
1 polymer ?
#
loop_
_entity_poly.entity_id
_entity_poly.type
_entity_poly.pdbx_seq_one_letter_code
_entity_poly.pdbx_strand_id
1 'polypeptide(L)'
;MTKIVSIDPAGDERERIRADLLEVLNEMREQIESGDIVQFVATSMLEDGETQIHSMVSDLPTAVGLYEIGKHMIIQQEAYE
;
A
#
# COMPACT_ATOMS: atom_id res chain seq x y z
N MET A 1 -1.97 8.40 -12.38
CA MET A 1 -1.57 7.05 -12.82
C MET A 1 -1.64 6.07 -11.67
N THR A 2 -2.26 4.97 -11.90
CA THR A 2 -2.43 3.94 -10.86
C THR A 2 -1.22 3.01 -10.85
N LYS A 3 -0.66 2.80 -9.67
CA LYS A 3 0.43 1.85 -9.52
C LYS A 3 0.07 0.87 -8.41
N ILE A 4 0.02 -0.39 -8.75
CA ILE A 4 -0.17 -1.46 -7.78
C ILE A 4 1.06 -2.34 -7.86
N VAL A 5 1.71 -2.53 -6.71
CA VAL A 5 2.83 -3.45 -6.61
C VAL A 5 2.30 -4.75 -6.03
N SER A 6 2.38 -5.80 -6.82
CA SER A 6 1.97 -7.13 -6.39
C SER A 6 3.21 -7.96 -6.09
N ILE A 7 3.22 -8.55 -4.92
CA ILE A 7 4.27 -9.46 -4.52
C ILE A 7 3.69 -10.85 -4.51
N ASP A 8 4.28 -11.75 -5.30
CA ASP A 8 3.84 -13.13 -5.39
C ASP A 8 4.76 -14.00 -4.51
N PRO A 9 4.34 -14.28 -3.28
CA PRO A 9 5.18 -15.06 -2.37
C PRO A 9 5.26 -16.50 -2.83
N ALA A 10 6.48 -16.99 -3.02
CA ALA A 10 6.72 -18.37 -3.43
C ALA A 10 7.68 -19.00 -2.43
N GLY A 11 7.14 -19.78 -1.51
CA GLY A 11 7.96 -20.55 -0.59
C GLY A 11 8.78 -19.72 0.37
N ASP A 12 10.07 -19.93 0.38
CA ASP A 12 10.99 -19.36 1.36
C ASP A 12 11.64 -18.05 0.93
N GLU A 13 10.99 -17.30 0.08
CA GLU A 13 11.54 -16.06 -0.44
C GLU A 13 11.25 -14.84 0.44
N ARG A 14 11.36 -15.02 1.73
CA ARG A 14 11.10 -13.95 2.70
C ARG A 14 12.01 -12.75 2.52
N GLU A 15 13.27 -12.97 2.17
CA GLU A 15 14.20 -11.88 1.98
C GLU A 15 13.86 -11.05 0.75
N ARG A 16 13.43 -11.72 -0.32
CA ARG A 16 13.00 -11.01 -1.52
C ARG A 16 11.75 -10.19 -1.27
N ILE A 17 10.78 -10.78 -0.56
CA ILE A 17 9.56 -10.07 -0.18
C ILE A 17 9.89 -8.84 0.66
N ARG A 18 10.80 -9.00 1.61
CA ARG A 18 11.22 -7.88 2.46
C ARG A 18 11.86 -6.77 1.63
N ALA A 19 12.74 -7.15 0.70
CA ALA A 19 13.39 -6.18 -0.18
C ALA A 19 12.38 -5.44 -1.03
N ASP A 20 11.40 -6.16 -1.57
CA ASP A 20 10.34 -5.56 -2.40
C ASP A 20 9.48 -4.60 -1.57
N LEU A 21 9.14 -4.97 -0.33
CA LEU A 21 8.39 -4.10 0.56
C LEU A 21 9.16 -2.80 0.86
N LEU A 22 10.46 -2.93 1.13
CA LEU A 22 11.30 -1.77 1.39
C LEU A 22 11.42 -0.88 0.17
N GLU A 23 11.47 -1.46 -1.02
CA GLU A 23 11.52 -0.69 -2.25
C GLU A 23 10.25 0.15 -2.43
N VAL A 24 9.08 -0.44 -2.17
CA VAL A 24 7.81 0.29 -2.23
C VAL A 24 7.80 1.43 -1.23
N LEU A 25 8.25 1.18 -0.01
CA LEU A 25 8.29 2.21 1.02
C LEU A 25 9.26 3.33 0.67
N ASN A 26 10.41 3.01 0.09
CA ASN A 26 11.36 4.02 -0.36
C ASN A 26 10.78 4.90 -1.45
N GLU A 27 10.05 4.31 -2.38
CA GLU A 27 9.36 5.08 -3.41
C GLU A 27 8.34 6.05 -2.80
N MET A 28 7.55 5.57 -1.84
CA MET A 28 6.59 6.42 -1.14
C MET A 28 7.29 7.54 -0.37
N ARG A 29 8.41 7.22 0.24
CA ARG A 29 9.21 8.21 0.96
C ARG A 29 9.64 9.34 0.04
N GLU A 30 10.16 9.02 -1.14
CA GLU A 30 10.57 10.01 -2.12
C GLU A 30 9.38 10.88 -2.55
N GLN A 31 8.23 10.29 -2.74
CA GLN A 31 7.02 11.00 -3.10
C GLN A 31 6.53 11.93 -1.98
N ILE A 32 6.72 11.52 -0.73
CA ILE A 32 6.39 12.37 0.42
C ILE A 32 7.35 13.55 0.48
N GLU A 33 8.64 13.29 0.30
CA GLU A 33 9.66 14.33 0.34
C GLU A 33 9.49 15.35 -0.79
N SER A 34 9.05 14.90 -1.96
CA SER A 34 8.80 15.79 -3.09
C SER A 34 7.47 16.55 -2.98
N GLY A 35 6.60 16.15 -2.06
CA GLY A 35 5.30 16.76 -1.90
C GLY A 35 4.20 16.16 -2.76
N ASP A 36 4.50 15.08 -3.49
CA ASP A 36 3.49 14.42 -4.34
C ASP A 36 2.46 13.67 -3.51
N ILE A 37 2.89 13.05 -2.41
CA ILE A 37 1.97 12.44 -1.47
C ILE A 37 1.76 13.40 -0.32
N VAL A 38 0.51 13.81 -0.11
CA VAL A 38 0.15 14.74 0.97
C VAL A 38 -0.70 14.08 2.03
N GLN A 39 -1.35 12.98 1.71
CA GLN A 39 -2.13 12.19 2.66
C GLN A 39 -2.04 10.72 2.25
N PHE A 40 -2.09 9.83 3.23
CA PHE A 40 -2.13 8.41 2.91
C PHE A 40 -2.81 7.62 4.03
N VAL A 41 -3.25 6.41 3.68
CA VAL A 41 -3.75 5.43 4.61
C VAL A 41 -3.23 4.07 4.14
N ALA A 42 -2.82 3.25 5.09
CA ALA A 42 -2.28 1.93 4.77
C ALA A 42 -2.69 0.92 5.82
N THR A 43 -3.02 -0.28 5.36
CA THR A 43 -3.32 -1.42 6.23
C THR A 43 -2.26 -2.48 5.99
N SER A 44 -1.68 -2.97 7.07
CA SER A 44 -0.63 -3.97 6.99
C SER A 44 -0.99 -5.19 7.81
N MET A 45 -0.50 -6.35 7.39
CA MET A 45 -0.63 -7.57 8.17
C MET A 45 0.69 -7.87 8.84
N LEU A 46 0.63 -8.11 10.14
CA LEU A 46 1.79 -8.48 10.94
C LEU A 46 2.03 -9.99 10.87
N GLU A 47 3.20 -10.41 11.29
CA GLU A 47 3.57 -11.82 11.24
C GLU A 47 2.61 -12.71 12.03
N ASP A 48 2.06 -12.20 13.14
CA ASP A 48 1.13 -12.95 13.97
C ASP A 48 -0.30 -12.99 13.41
N GLY A 49 -0.52 -12.39 12.24
CA GLY A 49 -1.83 -12.37 11.59
C GLY A 49 -2.69 -11.17 11.98
N GLU A 50 -2.22 -10.33 12.90
CA GLU A 50 -2.95 -9.12 13.23
C GLU A 50 -2.77 -8.07 12.14
N THR A 51 -3.71 -7.14 12.06
CA THR A 51 -3.64 -6.03 11.13
C THR A 51 -3.41 -4.73 11.87
N GLN A 52 -2.76 -3.80 11.21
CA GLN A 52 -2.56 -2.47 11.74
C GLN A 52 -2.82 -1.45 10.64
N ILE A 53 -3.23 -0.26 11.06
CA ILE A 53 -3.56 0.83 10.15
C ILE A 53 -2.68 2.02 10.48
N HIS A 54 -2.05 2.57 9.46
CA HIS A 54 -1.35 3.84 9.55
C HIS A 54 -2.12 4.85 8.72
N SER A 55 -2.49 5.96 9.33
CA SER A 55 -3.21 6.99 8.60
C SER A 55 -2.66 8.37 8.89
N MET A 56 -2.47 9.13 7.84
CA MET A 56 -2.12 10.55 7.89
C MET A 56 -3.08 11.26 6.95
N VAL A 57 -4.24 11.60 7.49
CA VAL A 57 -5.33 12.20 6.71
C VAL A 57 -5.93 13.35 7.51
N SER A 58 -6.57 14.26 6.79
CA SER A 58 -7.18 15.44 7.43
C SER A 58 -8.41 15.08 8.26
N ASP A 59 -9.14 14.01 7.89
CA ASP A 59 -10.34 13.60 8.60
C ASP A 59 -10.67 12.14 8.29
N LEU A 60 -11.59 11.56 9.05
CA LEU A 60 -12.00 10.18 8.87
C LEU A 60 -12.68 9.91 7.52
N PRO A 61 -13.58 10.78 7.02
CA PRO A 61 -14.15 10.56 5.69
C PRO A 61 -13.10 10.46 4.59
N THR A 62 -12.01 11.23 4.67
CA THR A 62 -10.91 11.14 3.71
C THR A 62 -10.25 9.77 3.76
N ALA A 63 -10.02 9.24 4.97
CA ALA A 63 -9.43 7.91 5.12
C ALA A 63 -10.33 6.85 4.48
N VAL A 64 -11.62 6.89 4.75
CA VAL A 64 -12.59 5.95 4.16
C VAL A 64 -12.60 6.07 2.65
N GLY A 65 -12.59 7.31 2.13
CA GLY A 65 -12.57 7.57 0.69
C GLY A 65 -11.32 6.99 0.03
N LEU A 66 -10.16 7.16 0.63
CA LEU A 66 -8.92 6.60 0.11
C LEU A 66 -8.97 5.07 0.06
N TYR A 67 -9.51 4.41 1.08
CA TYR A 67 -9.68 2.97 1.07
C TYR A 67 -10.64 2.51 -0.02
N GLU A 68 -11.74 3.21 -0.20
CA GLU A 68 -12.72 2.85 -1.23
C GLU A 68 -12.12 2.98 -2.63
N ILE A 69 -11.36 4.04 -2.87
CA ILE A 69 -10.67 4.23 -4.14
C ILE A 69 -9.65 3.12 -4.35
N GLY A 70 -8.83 2.84 -3.33
CA GLY A 70 -7.81 1.80 -3.41
C GLY A 70 -8.42 0.43 -3.66
N LYS A 71 -9.50 0.11 -2.97
CA LYS A 71 -10.22 -1.14 -3.15
C LYS A 71 -10.72 -1.28 -4.60
N HIS A 72 -11.30 -0.21 -5.13
CA HIS A 72 -11.82 -0.22 -6.49
C HIS A 72 -10.71 -0.43 -7.52
N MET A 73 -9.57 0.22 -7.32
CA MET A 73 -8.41 0.09 -8.19
C MET A 73 -7.88 -1.35 -8.21
N ILE A 74 -7.81 -1.98 -7.05
CA ILE A 74 -7.36 -3.37 -6.95
C ILE A 74 -8.31 -4.30 -7.68
N ILE A 75 -9.62 -4.13 -7.48
CA ILE A 75 -10.64 -4.94 -8.14
C ILE A 75 -10.57 -4.78 -9.66
N GLN A 76 -10.41 -3.55 -10.14
CA GLN A 76 -10.28 -3.30 -11.57
C GLN A 76 -9.05 -3.98 -12.17
N GLN A 77 -7.93 -3.96 -11.45
CA GLN A 77 -6.73 -4.60 -11.93
C GLN A 77 -6.92 -6.12 -12.07
N GLU A 78 -7.57 -6.75 -11.10
CA GLU A 78 -7.88 -8.18 -11.18
C GLU A 78 -8.76 -8.50 -12.36
N ALA A 79 -9.70 -7.61 -12.69
CA ALA A 79 -10.61 -7.83 -13.81
C ALA A 79 -9.91 -7.84 -15.16
N TYR A 80 -8.73 -7.23 -15.25
CA TYR A 80 -7.97 -7.18 -16.50
C TYR A 80 -6.86 -8.22 -16.60
N GLU A 81 -6.67 -8.97 -15.56
CA GLU A 81 -5.74 -10.09 -15.55
C GLU A 81 -6.46 -11.39 -15.90
#